data_9ccf4ce9b1a239d12782d0cc90961671
#
_entry.id   9ccf4ce9b1a239d12782d0cc90961671
#
_cell.length_a   1.000
_cell.length_b   1.000
_cell.length_c   1.000
_cell.angle_alpha   90.00
_cell.angle_beta   90.00
_cell.angle_gamma   90.00
#
_symmetry.space_group_name_H-M   'P 1'
#
loop_
_entity.id
_entity.type
_entity.pdbx_description
1 polymer ?
#
loop_
_entity_poly.entity_id
_entity_poly.type
_entity_poly.pdbx_seq_one_letter_code
_entity_poly.pdbx_strand_id
1 'polypeptide(L)'
;MSDKRQCGVLLPVSSLPSKYGIGCFSKSAYDFVDALKAAGQSCWQILPLGPTSYGDSPYQSFSTFAGNPYFISLEDLIEEGVLTQKECDAVDFGSDPASVDYAKLYKGRIILLRKAYERSNVGENEEFRRFQEEEAWWLKDYALFMAVKQRFEGKPWSEWAEDIRLRWQNALDYYRRELYFEIEFQEYMQFKFRQQWMKLKAYANKQGIEIIGDIPIYVAMDSADTWANPWLFKLDENNCPTQVAGCPPDGFSATGQLWGNPLYNWEVHRNSGFEWWIKRIENCFRLYDVVRIDHFRGFDEYYAIPYGDKTAEHGWWEKGPGIDLFRAVSVRLGARKIIAEDLGYMTDSVKRLVEESGYPNMKVIEFAFDERDTGNASDYLPHNYPENCVVYTGTHDNETLLSWFRDITPKERRQVREYLNNFHGSDREICQDLICLVMRSVAKLCVIPMQDYLYLDNSARMNQPSTLGNNWKWRLIPGQFTENLQKEMKVLAKRYGRQ
;
A
#
# COMPACT_ATOMS: atom_id res chain seq x y z
N MET A 1 -6.78 16.95 -8.70
CA MET A 1 -6.63 16.11 -9.91
C MET A 1 -6.64 17.00 -11.15
N SER A 2 -6.21 16.45 -12.29
CA SER A 2 -6.33 17.13 -13.59
C SER A 2 -7.80 17.45 -13.92
N ASP A 3 -8.06 18.53 -14.68
CA ASP A 3 -9.41 18.79 -15.23
C ASP A 3 -9.81 17.78 -16.29
N LYS A 4 -8.83 17.04 -16.84
CA LYS A 4 -9.06 15.95 -17.79
C LYS A 4 -9.31 14.64 -17.06
N ARG A 5 -10.22 13.83 -17.59
CA ARG A 5 -10.42 12.47 -17.11
C ARG A 5 -9.19 11.61 -17.42
N GLN A 6 -8.78 10.80 -16.47
CA GLN A 6 -7.58 9.97 -16.53
C GLN A 6 -7.91 8.49 -16.33
N CYS A 7 -7.00 7.62 -16.75
CA CYS A 7 -7.04 6.20 -16.41
C CYS A 7 -5.66 5.68 -16.02
N GLY A 8 -5.65 4.62 -15.23
CA GLY A 8 -4.44 3.98 -14.73
C GLY A 8 -4.65 2.51 -14.44
N VAL A 9 -3.55 1.86 -14.09
CA VAL A 9 -3.50 0.44 -13.73
C VAL A 9 -3.08 0.30 -12.28
N LEU A 10 -3.76 -0.57 -11.53
CA LEU A 10 -3.34 -1.04 -10.22
C LEU A 10 -2.44 -2.28 -10.42
N LEU A 11 -1.18 -2.17 -10.03
CA LEU A 11 -0.23 -3.28 -9.97
C LEU A 11 0.82 -2.99 -8.89
N PRO A 12 0.89 -3.79 -7.81
CA PRO A 12 1.95 -3.65 -6.80
C PRO A 12 3.34 -3.80 -7.40
N VAL A 13 4.32 -3.09 -6.84
CA VAL A 13 5.73 -3.27 -7.24
C VAL A 13 6.15 -4.73 -7.07
N SER A 14 5.74 -5.39 -5.98
CA SER A 14 5.99 -6.81 -5.72
C SER A 14 5.51 -7.74 -6.84
N SER A 15 4.50 -7.31 -7.59
CA SER A 15 3.88 -8.10 -8.68
C SER A 15 4.53 -7.89 -10.04
N LEU A 16 5.54 -7.04 -10.16
CA LEU A 16 6.30 -6.92 -11.42
C LEU A 16 7.08 -8.20 -11.72
N PRO A 17 7.32 -8.53 -13.00
CA PRO A 17 8.23 -9.61 -13.36
C PRO A 17 9.62 -9.36 -12.79
N SER A 18 10.27 -10.40 -12.30
CA SER A 18 11.64 -10.33 -11.80
C SER A 18 12.29 -11.70 -11.80
N LYS A 19 13.59 -11.74 -12.06
CA LYS A 19 14.42 -12.96 -11.95
C LYS A 19 14.64 -13.39 -10.50
N TYR A 20 14.60 -12.44 -9.55
CA TYR A 20 15.05 -12.64 -8.17
C TYR A 20 13.93 -12.63 -7.15
N GLY A 21 12.85 -13.34 -7.43
CA GLY A 21 11.84 -13.79 -6.47
C GLY A 21 10.71 -12.81 -6.17
N ILE A 22 10.88 -11.50 -6.39
CA ILE A 22 9.86 -10.48 -6.17
C ILE A 22 10.04 -9.33 -7.17
N GLY A 23 8.96 -8.68 -7.56
CA GLY A 23 9.04 -7.44 -8.33
C GLY A 23 9.83 -6.37 -7.59
N CYS A 24 10.68 -5.64 -8.30
CA CYS A 24 11.59 -4.65 -7.72
C CYS A 24 11.87 -3.51 -8.73
N PHE A 25 12.70 -2.55 -8.34
CA PHE A 25 13.03 -1.36 -9.16
C PHE A 25 13.99 -1.66 -10.31
N SER A 26 13.94 -2.88 -10.84
CA SER A 26 14.75 -3.35 -11.96
C SER A 26 14.22 -2.88 -13.32
N LYS A 27 14.91 -3.27 -14.39
CA LYS A 27 14.49 -3.00 -15.78
C LYS A 27 13.01 -3.29 -16.04
N SER A 28 12.44 -4.35 -15.41
CA SER A 28 11.03 -4.69 -15.58
C SER A 28 10.07 -3.58 -15.13
N ALA A 29 10.45 -2.79 -14.13
CA ALA A 29 9.64 -1.66 -13.70
C ALA A 29 9.64 -0.52 -14.73
N TYR A 30 10.78 -0.25 -15.36
CA TYR A 30 10.89 0.72 -16.45
C TYR A 30 10.13 0.24 -17.68
N ASP A 31 10.25 -1.03 -18.04
CA ASP A 31 9.51 -1.63 -19.16
C ASP A 31 7.99 -1.56 -18.92
N PHE A 32 7.54 -1.73 -17.67
CA PHE A 32 6.14 -1.59 -17.30
C PHE A 32 5.64 -0.14 -17.45
N VAL A 33 6.45 0.85 -17.06
CA VAL A 33 6.13 2.27 -17.29
C VAL A 33 6.00 2.56 -18.78
N ASP A 34 6.89 2.05 -19.62
CA ASP A 34 6.83 2.23 -21.07
C ASP A 34 5.58 1.56 -21.66
N ALA A 35 5.22 0.37 -21.18
CA ALA A 35 4.01 -0.33 -21.57
C ALA A 35 2.74 0.44 -21.17
N LEU A 36 2.69 1.03 -19.96
CA LEU A 36 1.58 1.89 -19.53
C LEU A 36 1.41 3.10 -20.45
N LYS A 37 2.50 3.78 -20.80
CA LYS A 37 2.48 4.89 -21.77
C LYS A 37 1.96 4.43 -23.13
N ALA A 38 2.47 3.30 -23.63
CA ALA A 38 2.03 2.71 -24.89
C ALA A 38 0.54 2.34 -24.87
N ALA A 39 0.03 1.91 -23.69
CA ALA A 39 -1.37 1.60 -23.43
C ALA A 39 -2.26 2.85 -23.19
N GLY A 40 -1.71 4.06 -23.30
CA GLY A 40 -2.46 5.31 -23.10
C GLY A 40 -2.92 5.55 -21.65
N GLN A 41 -2.22 4.93 -20.69
CA GLN A 41 -2.46 5.15 -19.28
C GLN A 41 -1.68 6.39 -18.80
N SER A 42 -2.18 7.06 -17.77
CA SER A 42 -1.55 8.22 -17.15
C SER A 42 -1.19 8.02 -15.68
N CYS A 43 -1.65 6.92 -15.07
CA CYS A 43 -1.39 6.62 -13.68
C CYS A 43 -0.98 5.15 -13.49
N TRP A 44 -0.08 4.93 -12.54
CA TRP A 44 0.26 3.62 -11.99
C TRP A 44 -0.03 3.64 -10.49
N GLN A 45 -1.04 2.90 -10.05
CA GLN A 45 -1.33 2.72 -8.63
C GLN A 45 -0.56 1.52 -8.10
N ILE A 46 0.13 1.74 -6.99
CA ILE A 46 0.89 0.72 -6.27
C ILE A 46 0.34 0.56 -4.85
N LEU A 47 0.76 -0.49 -4.16
CA LEU A 47 0.51 -0.69 -2.74
C LEU A 47 1.61 -0.06 -1.89
N PRO A 48 1.45 0.03 -0.54
CA PRO A 48 2.44 0.63 0.34
C PRO A 48 3.84 0.06 0.12
N LEU A 49 4.84 0.94 0.07
CA LEU A 49 6.24 0.59 -0.19
C LEU A 49 7.04 0.28 1.09
N GLY A 50 6.39 0.25 2.27
CA GLY A 50 7.06 -0.01 3.54
C GLY A 50 7.57 -1.44 3.69
N PRO A 51 8.56 -1.67 4.59
CA PRO A 51 9.04 -3.01 4.90
C PRO A 51 7.91 -3.85 5.50
N THR A 52 7.69 -5.04 4.92
CA THR A 52 6.64 -5.95 5.39
C THR A 52 7.02 -6.65 6.69
N SER A 53 6.03 -6.83 7.57
CA SER A 53 6.15 -7.58 8.79
C SER A 53 5.44 -8.95 8.69
N TYR A 54 4.82 -9.40 9.76
CA TYR A 54 4.11 -10.68 9.80
C TYR A 54 2.96 -10.72 8.77
N GLY A 55 2.80 -11.89 8.12
CA GLY A 55 1.76 -12.13 7.12
C GLY A 55 2.01 -11.49 5.76
N ASP A 56 3.22 -10.98 5.53
CA ASP A 56 3.69 -10.42 4.24
C ASP A 56 2.89 -9.20 3.74
N SER A 57 1.97 -8.69 4.58
CA SER A 57 1.08 -7.58 4.22
C SER A 57 1.84 -6.25 4.13
N PRO A 58 1.69 -5.49 3.03
CA PRO A 58 2.26 -4.15 2.92
C PRO A 58 1.56 -3.13 3.85
N TYR A 59 0.40 -3.48 4.42
CA TYR A 59 -0.33 -2.65 5.38
C TYR A 59 0.10 -2.86 6.83
N GLN A 60 0.94 -3.88 7.10
CA GLN A 60 1.58 -4.13 8.38
C GLN A 60 3.08 -3.92 8.21
N SER A 61 3.57 -2.74 8.54
CA SER A 61 4.95 -2.35 8.28
C SER A 61 5.72 -2.06 9.56
N PHE A 62 7.00 -2.37 9.56
CA PHE A 62 7.93 -1.99 10.65
C PHE A 62 8.20 -0.49 10.74
N SER A 63 7.81 0.28 9.74
CA SER A 63 7.87 1.74 9.75
C SER A 63 6.99 2.35 8.67
N THR A 64 6.34 3.46 8.99
CA THR A 64 5.56 4.26 8.02
C THR A 64 6.45 5.14 7.13
N PHE A 65 7.73 5.27 7.43
CA PHE A 65 8.69 6.13 6.70
C PHE A 65 9.69 5.34 5.86
N ALA A 66 10.02 4.13 6.27
CA ALA A 66 11.02 3.29 5.60
C ALA A 66 10.48 2.62 4.35
N GLY A 67 11.38 2.33 3.42
CA GLY A 67 11.09 1.54 2.23
C GLY A 67 11.44 0.06 2.40
N ASN A 68 10.73 -0.79 1.65
CA ASN A 68 10.95 -2.24 1.68
C ASN A 68 12.26 -2.61 0.97
N PRO A 69 13.26 -3.15 1.65
CA PRO A 69 14.55 -3.50 1.05
C PRO A 69 14.45 -4.59 -0.02
N TYR A 70 13.34 -5.35 -0.06
CA TYR A 70 13.13 -6.37 -1.09
C TYR A 70 12.81 -5.77 -2.46
N PHE A 71 12.49 -4.47 -2.54
CA PHE A 71 12.30 -3.78 -3.82
C PHE A 71 13.60 -3.22 -4.41
N ILE A 72 14.73 -3.31 -3.70
CA ILE A 72 16.04 -2.93 -4.25
C ILE A 72 16.39 -3.87 -5.41
N SER A 73 16.70 -3.33 -6.58
CA SER A 73 17.16 -4.10 -7.74
C SER A 73 18.54 -4.70 -7.49
N LEU A 74 18.64 -6.04 -7.57
CA LEU A 74 19.93 -6.72 -7.50
C LEU A 74 20.72 -6.53 -8.81
N GLU A 75 20.04 -6.34 -9.93
CA GLU A 75 20.65 -6.05 -11.22
C GLU A 75 21.43 -4.73 -11.18
N ASP A 76 20.86 -3.69 -10.57
CA ASP A 76 21.54 -2.41 -10.39
C ASP A 76 22.78 -2.56 -9.48
N LEU A 77 22.69 -3.39 -8.43
CA LEU A 77 23.83 -3.68 -7.55
C LEU A 77 24.94 -4.50 -8.26
N ILE A 78 24.56 -5.31 -9.25
CA ILE A 78 25.53 -5.99 -10.13
C ILE A 78 26.22 -4.97 -11.05
N GLU A 79 25.47 -4.04 -11.65
CA GLU A 79 26.00 -2.97 -12.47
C GLU A 79 26.93 -2.03 -11.69
N GLU A 80 26.63 -1.77 -10.41
CA GLU A 80 27.50 -1.03 -9.49
C GLU A 80 28.78 -1.80 -9.09
N GLY A 81 28.86 -3.09 -9.42
CA GLY A 81 30.02 -3.93 -9.11
C GLY A 81 30.10 -4.43 -7.66
N VAL A 82 29.08 -4.21 -6.85
CA VAL A 82 29.03 -4.68 -5.44
C VAL A 82 28.49 -6.10 -5.31
N LEU A 83 27.80 -6.60 -6.34
CA LEU A 83 27.39 -8.00 -6.48
C LEU A 83 27.87 -8.55 -7.82
N THR A 84 27.87 -9.88 -7.93
CA THR A 84 28.09 -10.57 -9.20
C THR A 84 26.85 -11.34 -9.62
N GLN A 85 26.65 -11.47 -10.93
CA GLN A 85 25.56 -12.26 -11.50
C GLN A 85 25.56 -13.70 -10.92
N LYS A 86 26.74 -14.30 -10.79
CA LYS A 86 26.90 -15.68 -10.26
C LYS A 86 26.41 -15.81 -8.80
N GLU A 87 26.64 -14.81 -7.97
CA GLU A 87 26.18 -14.82 -6.58
C GLU A 87 24.67 -14.72 -6.51
N CYS A 88 24.08 -13.84 -7.29
CA CYS A 88 22.63 -13.69 -7.34
C CYS A 88 21.93 -14.94 -7.90
N ASP A 89 22.50 -15.57 -8.94
CA ASP A 89 21.97 -16.78 -9.57
C ASP A 89 22.14 -18.05 -8.70
N ALA A 90 23.04 -18.01 -7.72
CA ALA A 90 23.22 -19.12 -6.78
C ALA A 90 22.16 -19.17 -5.66
N VAL A 91 21.36 -18.13 -5.49
CA VAL A 91 20.30 -18.06 -4.46
C VAL A 91 18.98 -18.56 -5.02
N ASP A 92 18.35 -19.48 -4.29
CA ASP A 92 17.04 -20.00 -4.63
C ASP A 92 15.95 -19.05 -4.10
N PHE A 93 15.23 -18.40 -5.03
CA PHE A 93 14.09 -17.51 -4.75
C PHE A 93 12.73 -18.15 -5.06
N GLY A 94 12.68 -19.46 -5.31
CA GLY A 94 11.48 -20.15 -5.77
C GLY A 94 11.48 -20.38 -7.28
N SER A 95 10.67 -21.33 -7.73
CA SER A 95 10.59 -21.76 -9.12
C SER A 95 9.36 -21.24 -9.87
N ASP A 96 8.36 -20.73 -9.16
CA ASP A 96 7.13 -20.20 -9.76
C ASP A 96 7.29 -18.71 -10.11
N PRO A 97 7.33 -18.34 -11.39
CA PRO A 97 7.45 -16.96 -11.81
C PRO A 97 6.19 -16.13 -11.51
N ALA A 98 5.04 -16.78 -11.29
CA ALA A 98 3.77 -16.13 -11.01
C ALA A 98 3.52 -15.88 -9.51
N SER A 99 4.42 -16.32 -8.63
CA SER A 99 4.23 -16.23 -7.19
C SER A 99 5.50 -15.87 -6.45
N VAL A 100 5.37 -15.10 -5.36
CA VAL A 100 6.47 -14.80 -4.42
C VAL A 100 6.56 -15.92 -3.38
N ASP A 101 7.74 -16.54 -3.25
CA ASP A 101 8.08 -17.39 -2.12
C ASP A 101 8.76 -16.54 -1.02
N TYR A 102 7.97 -15.99 -0.11
CA TYR A 102 8.47 -15.12 0.94
C TYR A 102 9.48 -15.80 1.87
N ALA A 103 9.32 -17.10 2.14
CA ALA A 103 10.25 -17.83 3.02
C ALA A 103 11.67 -17.90 2.42
N LYS A 104 11.78 -18.08 1.11
CA LYS A 104 13.05 -18.05 0.37
C LYS A 104 13.55 -16.61 0.18
N LEU A 105 12.64 -15.69 -0.12
CA LEU A 105 12.94 -14.28 -0.33
C LEU A 105 13.64 -13.68 0.89
N TYR A 106 13.08 -13.85 2.09
CA TYR A 106 13.62 -13.27 3.32
C TYR A 106 15.04 -13.73 3.62
N LYS A 107 15.32 -15.01 3.40
CA LYS A 107 16.67 -15.56 3.58
C LYS A 107 17.63 -15.08 2.50
N GLY A 108 17.22 -15.18 1.24
CA GLY A 108 18.11 -14.94 0.11
C GLY A 108 18.49 -13.47 -0.08
N ARG A 109 17.50 -12.57 0.00
CA ARG A 109 17.71 -11.14 -0.27
C ARG A 109 18.65 -10.49 0.76
N ILE A 110 18.44 -10.75 2.04
CA ILE A 110 19.26 -10.15 3.11
C ILE A 110 20.73 -10.56 2.98
N ILE A 111 21.01 -11.81 2.62
CA ILE A 111 22.39 -12.27 2.42
C ILE A 111 23.07 -11.50 1.29
N LEU A 112 22.39 -11.28 0.17
CA LEU A 112 22.94 -10.54 -0.97
C LEU A 112 23.09 -9.04 -0.66
N LEU A 113 22.11 -8.44 -0.01
CA LEU A 113 22.18 -7.03 0.38
C LEU A 113 23.32 -6.79 1.40
N ARG A 114 23.58 -7.75 2.31
CA ARG A 114 24.72 -7.70 3.23
C ARG A 114 26.03 -7.71 2.48
N LYS A 115 26.21 -8.62 1.52
CA LYS A 115 27.40 -8.65 0.66
C LYS A 115 27.62 -7.35 -0.10
N ALA A 116 26.52 -6.78 -0.63
CA ALA A 116 26.58 -5.51 -1.33
C ALA A 116 27.04 -4.37 -0.40
N TYR A 117 26.49 -4.31 0.82
CA TYR A 117 26.88 -3.35 1.83
C TYR A 117 28.38 -3.48 2.18
N GLU A 118 28.87 -4.68 2.52
CA GLU A 118 30.26 -4.93 2.89
C GLU A 118 31.27 -4.52 1.80
N ARG A 119 30.86 -4.49 0.54
CA ARG A 119 31.71 -4.12 -0.61
C ARG A 119 31.53 -2.68 -1.07
N SER A 120 30.52 -2.00 -0.58
CA SER A 120 30.13 -0.69 -1.10
C SER A 120 31.00 0.46 -0.64
N ASN A 121 31.80 0.28 0.43
CA ASN A 121 32.53 1.37 1.10
C ASN A 121 31.63 2.58 1.42
N VAL A 122 30.36 2.30 1.80
CA VAL A 122 29.30 3.32 1.89
C VAL A 122 29.65 4.45 2.86
N GLY A 123 30.43 4.16 3.93
CA GLY A 123 30.91 5.17 4.88
C GLY A 123 31.74 6.30 4.25
N GLU A 124 32.32 6.09 3.07
CA GLU A 124 33.07 7.11 2.32
C GLU A 124 32.18 7.89 1.33
N ASN A 125 30.92 7.46 1.12
CA ASN A 125 30.01 8.03 0.15
C ASN A 125 29.35 9.31 0.69
N GLU A 126 29.59 10.46 0.04
CA GLU A 126 29.02 11.75 0.44
C GLU A 126 27.51 11.82 0.27
N GLU A 127 26.94 11.14 -0.74
CA GLU A 127 25.48 11.09 -0.93
C GLU A 127 24.82 10.31 0.20
N PHE A 128 25.47 9.23 0.68
CA PHE A 128 25.00 8.47 1.83
C PHE A 128 25.00 9.30 3.11
N ARG A 129 26.08 10.04 3.39
CA ARG A 129 26.14 10.93 4.56
C ARG A 129 25.06 12.00 4.51
N ARG A 130 24.86 12.62 3.34
CA ARG A 130 23.78 13.59 3.14
C ARG A 130 22.40 12.95 3.40
N PHE A 131 22.15 11.75 2.87
CA PHE A 131 20.92 11.01 3.12
C PHE A 131 20.73 10.75 4.64
N GLN A 132 21.77 10.34 5.36
CA GLN A 132 21.71 10.13 6.81
C GLN A 132 21.36 11.44 7.57
N GLU A 133 21.88 12.58 7.13
CA GLU A 133 21.59 13.89 7.72
C GLU A 133 20.14 14.34 7.42
N GLU A 134 19.72 14.26 6.17
CA GLU A 134 18.40 14.70 5.72
C GLU A 134 17.26 13.84 6.31
N GLU A 135 17.48 12.54 6.48
CA GLU A 135 16.49 11.58 6.97
C GLU A 135 16.68 11.24 8.47
N ALA A 136 17.61 11.89 9.17
CA ALA A 136 17.96 11.61 10.56
C ALA A 136 16.77 11.59 11.52
N TRP A 137 15.71 12.32 11.22
CA TRP A 137 14.52 12.50 12.04
C TRP A 137 13.64 11.24 12.19
N TRP A 138 13.80 10.24 11.30
CA TRP A 138 13.15 8.93 11.39
C TRP A 138 14.17 7.78 11.23
N LEU A 139 15.19 7.96 10.38
CA LEU A 139 16.11 6.90 9.97
C LEU A 139 16.91 6.34 11.14
N LYS A 140 17.37 7.19 12.08
CA LYS A 140 18.15 6.78 13.25
C LYS A 140 17.38 5.84 14.16
N ASP A 141 16.11 6.13 14.41
CA ASP A 141 15.27 5.28 15.25
C ASP A 141 14.85 4.01 14.52
N TYR A 142 14.56 4.07 13.23
CA TYR A 142 14.26 2.90 12.41
C TYR A 142 15.45 1.94 12.31
N ALA A 143 16.62 2.44 11.99
CA ALA A 143 17.81 1.61 11.82
C ALA A 143 18.21 0.94 13.15
N LEU A 144 18.15 1.67 14.26
CA LEU A 144 18.35 1.12 15.59
C LEU A 144 17.29 0.06 15.93
N PHE A 145 15.99 0.36 15.68
CA PHE A 145 14.90 -0.58 15.90
C PHE A 145 15.13 -1.91 15.18
N MET A 146 15.46 -1.86 13.88
CA MET A 146 15.71 -3.06 13.09
C MET A 146 16.95 -3.84 13.53
N ALA A 147 18.03 -3.15 13.91
CA ALA A 147 19.24 -3.77 14.43
C ALA A 147 18.99 -4.46 15.79
N VAL A 148 18.27 -3.80 16.69
CA VAL A 148 17.86 -4.39 17.99
C VAL A 148 16.90 -5.55 17.77
N LYS A 149 15.92 -5.43 16.86
CA LYS A 149 15.01 -6.51 16.51
C LYS A 149 15.74 -7.75 16.03
N GLN A 150 16.75 -7.59 15.18
CA GLN A 150 17.61 -8.70 14.75
C GLN A 150 18.39 -9.30 15.92
N ARG A 151 18.90 -8.49 16.84
CA ARG A 151 19.60 -8.94 18.06
C ARG A 151 18.69 -9.77 18.98
N PHE A 152 17.38 -9.47 19.00
CA PHE A 152 16.35 -10.22 19.72
C PHE A 152 15.63 -11.25 18.83
N GLU A 153 16.29 -11.76 17.80
CA GLU A 153 15.81 -12.85 16.94
C GLU A 153 14.44 -12.59 16.29
N GLY A 154 14.15 -11.33 15.96
CA GLY A 154 12.88 -10.91 15.32
C GLY A 154 11.71 -10.74 16.29
N LYS A 155 11.89 -10.92 17.61
CA LYS A 155 10.81 -10.74 18.59
C LYS A 155 10.20 -9.33 18.50
N PRO A 156 8.88 -9.19 18.77
CA PRO A 156 8.25 -7.89 18.91
C PRO A 156 8.97 -7.04 19.97
N TRP A 157 9.02 -5.72 19.76
CA TRP A 157 9.71 -4.84 20.70
C TRP A 157 9.11 -4.87 22.12
N SER A 158 7.84 -5.22 22.24
CA SER A 158 7.17 -5.43 23.53
C SER A 158 7.79 -6.56 24.39
N GLU A 159 8.51 -7.48 23.74
CA GLU A 159 9.20 -8.61 24.39
C GLU A 159 10.72 -8.37 24.61
N TRP A 160 11.23 -7.19 24.28
CA TRP A 160 12.63 -6.84 24.49
C TRP A 160 12.93 -6.60 25.99
N ALA A 161 14.21 -6.57 26.35
CA ALA A 161 14.62 -6.17 27.69
C ALA A 161 14.07 -4.78 28.04
N GLU A 162 13.66 -4.58 29.28
CA GLU A 162 12.93 -3.41 29.73
C GLU A 162 13.62 -2.08 29.40
N ASP A 163 14.93 -2.03 29.58
CA ASP A 163 15.77 -0.84 29.38
C ASP A 163 15.71 -0.33 27.92
N ILE A 164 15.84 -1.24 26.94
CA ILE A 164 15.75 -0.87 25.52
C ILE A 164 14.30 -0.80 25.05
N ARG A 165 13.41 -1.59 25.60
CA ARG A 165 11.97 -1.53 25.34
C ARG A 165 11.40 -0.15 25.70
N LEU A 166 11.79 0.38 26.87
CA LEU A 166 11.39 1.70 27.36
C LEU A 166 12.34 2.83 26.92
N ARG A 167 13.30 2.53 26.05
CA ARG A 167 14.23 3.51 25.45
C ARG A 167 15.04 4.29 26.49
N TRP A 168 15.52 3.64 27.56
CA TRP A 168 16.42 4.30 28.51
C TRP A 168 17.70 4.76 27.81
N GLN A 169 18.16 5.97 28.11
CA GLN A 169 19.25 6.58 27.38
C GLN A 169 20.54 5.74 27.39
N ASN A 170 20.89 5.13 28.54
CA ASN A 170 22.03 4.23 28.64
C ASN A 170 21.90 2.98 27.75
N ALA A 171 20.72 2.42 27.62
CA ALA A 171 20.48 1.29 26.72
C ALA A 171 20.57 1.72 25.26
N LEU A 172 19.96 2.87 24.88
CA LEU A 172 20.10 3.42 23.53
C LEU A 172 21.58 3.64 23.15
N ASP A 173 22.37 4.22 24.05
CA ASP A 173 23.82 4.47 23.82
C ASP A 173 24.64 3.18 23.76
N TYR A 174 24.26 2.17 24.54
CA TYR A 174 24.89 0.84 24.51
C TYR A 174 24.62 0.17 23.15
N TYR A 175 23.36 0.03 22.77
CA TYR A 175 22.98 -0.66 21.51
C TYR A 175 23.47 0.08 20.26
N ARG A 176 23.52 1.41 20.25
CA ARG A 176 24.11 2.18 19.14
C ARG A 176 25.59 1.87 18.93
N ARG A 177 26.35 1.65 20.00
CA ARG A 177 27.77 1.26 19.89
C ARG A 177 27.95 -0.19 19.49
N GLU A 178 27.25 -1.10 20.18
CA GLU A 178 27.37 -2.54 19.96
C GLU A 178 26.86 -2.96 18.55
N LEU A 179 25.87 -2.30 18.04
CA LEU A 179 25.21 -2.65 16.77
C LEU A 179 25.54 -1.67 15.62
N TYR A 180 26.63 -0.92 15.73
CA TYR A 180 27.00 0.12 14.77
C TYR A 180 26.91 -0.36 13.30
N PHE A 181 27.53 -1.48 12.96
CA PHE A 181 27.52 -2.01 11.59
C PHE A 181 26.13 -2.53 11.13
N GLU A 182 25.34 -3.05 12.08
CA GLU A 182 23.96 -3.44 11.77
C GLU A 182 23.08 -2.22 11.49
N ILE A 183 23.25 -1.16 12.25
CA ILE A 183 22.56 0.12 12.06
C ILE A 183 22.94 0.71 10.70
N GLU A 184 24.23 0.81 10.39
CA GLU A 184 24.71 1.33 9.10
C GLU A 184 24.20 0.47 7.92
N PHE A 185 24.10 -0.85 8.08
CA PHE A 185 23.52 -1.74 7.08
C PHE A 185 22.01 -1.43 6.84
N GLN A 186 21.25 -1.18 7.90
CA GLN A 186 19.84 -0.77 7.74
C GLN A 186 19.74 0.58 7.02
N GLU A 187 20.58 1.54 7.37
CA GLU A 187 20.64 2.85 6.71
C GLU A 187 21.08 2.72 5.25
N TYR A 188 22.04 1.85 4.92
CA TYR A 188 22.45 1.53 3.54
C TYR A 188 21.30 1.00 2.71
N MET A 189 20.51 0.07 3.24
CA MET A 189 19.35 -0.46 2.52
C MET A 189 18.33 0.65 2.24
N GLN A 190 18.06 1.54 3.18
CA GLN A 190 17.16 2.67 2.97
C GLN A 190 17.71 3.68 1.96
N PHE A 191 19.00 3.92 1.96
CA PHE A 191 19.68 4.74 0.96
C PHE A 191 19.53 4.16 -0.45
N LYS A 192 19.81 2.86 -0.63
CA LYS A 192 19.65 2.18 -1.93
C LYS A 192 18.20 2.15 -2.40
N PHE A 193 17.27 1.88 -1.49
CA PHE A 193 15.84 1.97 -1.78
C PHE A 193 15.48 3.36 -2.31
N ARG A 194 15.84 4.42 -1.57
CA ARG A 194 15.53 5.81 -1.95
C ARG A 194 16.16 6.16 -3.31
N GLN A 195 17.43 5.82 -3.52
CA GLN A 195 18.15 6.12 -4.75
C GLN A 195 17.46 5.49 -5.97
N GLN A 196 17.16 4.20 -5.91
CA GLN A 196 16.54 3.47 -7.02
C GLN A 196 15.08 3.87 -7.23
N TRP A 197 14.31 4.03 -6.15
CA TRP A 197 12.91 4.45 -6.25
C TRP A 197 12.76 5.83 -6.86
N MET A 198 13.55 6.81 -6.42
CA MET A 198 13.47 8.17 -6.96
C MET A 198 13.87 8.23 -8.43
N LYS A 199 14.81 7.39 -8.86
CA LYS A 199 15.18 7.24 -10.28
C LYS A 199 14.01 6.69 -11.10
N LEU A 200 13.34 5.64 -10.62
CA LEU A 200 12.18 5.05 -11.28
C LEU A 200 10.99 6.03 -11.32
N LYS A 201 10.68 6.70 -10.20
CA LYS A 201 9.61 7.70 -10.14
C LYS A 201 9.86 8.85 -11.12
N ALA A 202 11.07 9.39 -11.15
CA ALA A 202 11.44 10.45 -12.10
C ALA A 202 11.27 9.98 -13.54
N TYR A 203 11.64 8.73 -13.85
CA TYR A 203 11.40 8.12 -15.16
C TYR A 203 9.91 8.03 -15.49
N ALA A 204 9.09 7.51 -14.60
CA ALA A 204 7.64 7.42 -14.77
C ALA A 204 7.02 8.79 -15.05
N ASN A 205 7.38 9.79 -14.25
CA ASN A 205 6.89 11.16 -14.44
C ASN A 205 7.33 11.75 -15.80
N LYS A 206 8.57 11.50 -16.23
CA LYS A 206 9.05 11.90 -17.55
C LYS A 206 8.28 11.24 -18.69
N GLN A 207 7.77 10.02 -18.49
CA GLN A 207 6.90 9.34 -19.45
C GLN A 207 5.44 9.82 -19.37
N GLY A 208 5.09 10.70 -18.43
CA GLY A 208 3.74 11.20 -18.21
C GLY A 208 2.88 10.28 -17.34
N ILE A 209 3.51 9.38 -16.58
CA ILE A 209 2.85 8.47 -15.64
C ILE A 209 2.98 9.01 -14.22
N GLU A 210 1.86 9.34 -13.57
CA GLU A 210 1.80 9.69 -12.16
C GLU A 210 1.74 8.40 -11.31
N ILE A 211 2.49 8.37 -10.21
CA ILE A 211 2.45 7.27 -9.25
C ILE A 211 1.41 7.56 -8.18
N ILE A 212 0.44 6.67 -8.06
CA ILE A 212 -0.52 6.69 -6.96
C ILE A 212 -0.02 5.71 -5.90
N GLY A 213 0.43 6.25 -4.77
CA GLY A 213 0.81 5.47 -3.60
C GLY A 213 -0.37 5.21 -2.68
N ASP A 214 -0.14 4.35 -1.70
CA ASP A 214 -1.15 3.93 -0.73
C ASP A 214 -0.56 3.94 0.68
N ILE A 215 -1.34 4.37 1.66
CA ILE A 215 -0.96 4.32 3.07
C ILE A 215 -2.13 3.86 3.94
N PRO A 216 -1.92 2.92 4.87
CA PRO A 216 -2.93 2.60 5.87
C PRO A 216 -3.07 3.75 6.85
N ILE A 217 -4.28 3.97 7.39
CA ILE A 217 -4.46 4.94 8.46
C ILE A 217 -3.61 4.57 9.68
N TYR A 218 -3.62 3.30 10.09
CA TYR A 218 -2.88 2.83 11.26
C TYR A 218 -1.46 2.39 10.93
N VAL A 219 -0.63 2.28 11.98
CA VAL A 219 0.69 1.67 11.94
C VAL A 219 0.66 0.33 12.69
N ALA A 220 1.63 -0.54 12.43
CA ALA A 220 1.76 -1.78 13.20
C ALA A 220 2.21 -1.49 14.64
N MET A 221 1.73 -2.30 15.61
CA MET A 221 2.22 -2.20 16.98
C MET A 221 3.72 -2.53 17.06
N ASP A 222 4.14 -3.54 16.32
CA ASP A 222 5.57 -3.91 16.23
C ASP A 222 6.26 -3.10 15.12
N SER A 223 6.48 -1.81 15.40
CA SER A 223 7.09 -0.86 14.48
C SER A 223 8.02 0.13 15.18
N ALA A 224 8.95 0.71 14.43
CA ALA A 224 9.79 1.81 14.90
C ALA A 224 8.93 3.03 15.30
N ASP A 225 7.79 3.23 14.64
CA ASP A 225 6.88 4.36 14.92
C ASP A 225 6.34 4.33 16.35
N THR A 226 5.82 3.17 16.78
CA THR A 226 5.26 2.97 18.13
C THR A 226 6.35 2.91 19.19
N TRP A 227 7.48 2.23 18.90
CA TRP A 227 8.61 2.14 19.81
C TRP A 227 9.28 3.51 20.05
N ALA A 228 9.45 4.29 18.98
CA ALA A 228 10.11 5.59 19.06
C ALA A 228 9.21 6.69 19.63
N ASN A 229 7.88 6.60 19.42
CA ASN A 229 6.92 7.64 19.77
C ASN A 229 5.69 7.08 20.48
N PRO A 230 5.83 6.32 21.60
CA PRO A 230 4.71 5.64 22.25
C PRO A 230 3.58 6.60 22.69
N TRP A 231 3.92 7.85 23.03
CA TRP A 231 2.96 8.88 23.45
C TRP A 231 1.97 9.31 22.36
N LEU A 232 2.25 9.03 21.09
CA LEU A 232 1.34 9.28 19.97
C LEU A 232 0.18 8.30 19.90
N PHE A 233 0.20 7.24 20.69
CA PHE A 233 -0.75 6.14 20.65
C PHE A 233 -1.42 5.95 22.03
N LYS A 234 -2.56 5.26 22.06
CA LYS A 234 -3.26 4.90 23.28
C LYS A 234 -2.60 3.68 23.94
N LEU A 235 -1.45 3.92 24.56
CA LEU A 235 -0.68 2.93 25.30
C LEU A 235 -0.75 3.24 26.80
N ASP A 236 -0.56 2.22 27.65
CA ASP A 236 -0.40 2.37 29.10
C ASP A 236 1.04 2.73 29.48
N GLU A 237 1.33 2.81 30.77
CA GLU A 237 2.66 3.11 31.32
C GLU A 237 3.74 2.07 30.97
N ASN A 238 3.33 0.86 30.58
CA ASN A 238 4.23 -0.21 30.12
C ASN A 238 4.38 -0.25 28.61
N ASN A 239 3.80 0.74 27.92
CA ASN A 239 3.70 0.82 26.46
C ASN A 239 2.89 -0.36 25.84
N CYS A 240 1.93 -0.92 26.58
CA CYS A 240 0.96 -1.88 26.06
C CYS A 240 -0.27 -1.15 25.52
N PRO A 241 -0.87 -1.59 24.40
CA PRO A 241 -2.11 -1.00 23.92
C PRO A 241 -3.22 -1.12 24.97
N THR A 242 -4.03 -0.09 25.16
CA THR A 242 -5.25 -0.16 25.97
C THR A 242 -6.44 -0.57 25.11
N GLN A 243 -6.37 -0.20 23.84
CA GLN A 243 -7.36 -0.47 22.81
C GLN A 243 -6.65 -0.64 21.47
N VAL A 244 -7.29 -1.39 20.56
CA VAL A 244 -6.79 -1.63 19.20
C VAL A 244 -7.86 -1.34 18.15
N ALA A 245 -7.41 -1.13 16.91
CA ALA A 245 -8.27 -0.84 15.78
C ALA A 245 -8.96 -2.10 15.23
N GLY A 246 -10.10 -1.89 14.60
CA GLY A 246 -10.83 -2.88 13.85
C GLY A 246 -12.10 -2.33 13.21
N CYS A 247 -12.99 -3.22 12.82
CA CYS A 247 -14.34 -2.90 12.34
C CYS A 247 -15.38 -3.70 13.12
N PRO A 248 -16.59 -3.15 13.33
CA PRO A 248 -17.67 -3.87 13.99
C PRO A 248 -18.14 -5.07 13.18
N PRO A 249 -18.90 -5.98 13.81
CA PRO A 249 -19.67 -6.98 13.08
C PRO A 249 -20.55 -6.36 12.00
N ASP A 250 -20.58 -6.96 10.83
CA ASP A 250 -21.35 -6.54 9.67
C ASP A 250 -21.87 -7.75 8.85
N GLY A 251 -22.44 -7.50 7.68
CA GLY A 251 -22.91 -8.55 6.76
C GLY A 251 -21.81 -9.43 6.16
N PHE A 252 -20.54 -9.01 6.24
CA PHE A 252 -19.37 -9.73 5.72
C PHE A 252 -18.63 -10.51 6.81
N SER A 253 -18.68 -10.03 8.07
CA SER A 253 -18.02 -10.65 9.22
C SER A 253 -18.92 -10.60 10.46
N ALA A 254 -19.44 -11.75 10.87
CA ALA A 254 -20.34 -11.86 12.04
C ALA A 254 -19.68 -11.44 13.37
N THR A 255 -18.35 -11.53 13.49
CA THR A 255 -17.55 -11.14 14.67
C THR A 255 -16.79 -9.83 14.47
N GLY A 256 -16.99 -9.16 13.34
CA GLY A 256 -16.21 -8.00 12.93
C GLY A 256 -14.77 -8.35 12.54
N GLN A 257 -13.94 -7.32 12.38
CA GLN A 257 -12.53 -7.48 12.05
C GLN A 257 -11.67 -6.90 13.16
N LEU A 258 -10.82 -7.71 13.75
CA LEU A 258 -9.80 -7.30 14.73
C LEU A 258 -8.46 -7.09 13.99
N TRP A 259 -8.07 -5.85 13.76
CA TRP A 259 -6.80 -5.54 13.05
C TRP A 259 -5.59 -5.51 13.98
N GLY A 260 -5.81 -5.19 15.26
CA GLY A 260 -4.76 -5.21 16.28
C GLY A 260 -3.80 -4.02 16.25
N ASN A 261 -3.99 -3.06 15.36
CA ASN A 261 -3.17 -1.85 15.30
C ASN A 261 -3.45 -0.95 16.51
N PRO A 262 -2.44 -0.27 17.09
CA PRO A 262 -2.64 0.68 18.17
C PRO A 262 -3.44 1.90 17.68
N LEU A 263 -4.30 2.42 18.52
CA LEU A 263 -5.06 3.63 18.22
C LEU A 263 -4.25 4.88 18.54
N TYR A 264 -4.47 5.94 17.76
CA TYR A 264 -3.81 7.23 17.97
C TYR A 264 -4.35 7.95 19.21
N ASN A 265 -3.46 8.60 19.94
CA ASN A 265 -3.83 9.60 20.95
C ASN A 265 -4.07 10.94 20.25
N TRP A 266 -5.28 11.14 19.73
CA TRP A 266 -5.62 12.32 18.95
C TRP A 266 -5.53 13.64 19.73
N GLU A 267 -5.58 13.61 21.06
CA GLU A 267 -5.35 14.79 21.88
C GLU A 267 -3.90 15.26 21.78
N VAL A 268 -2.95 14.33 21.92
CA VAL A 268 -1.51 14.64 21.76
C VAL A 268 -1.20 15.13 20.35
N HIS A 269 -1.78 14.47 19.33
CA HIS A 269 -1.62 14.92 17.95
C HIS A 269 -2.16 16.33 17.73
N ARG A 270 -3.34 16.65 18.26
CA ARG A 270 -3.93 18.00 18.16
C ARG A 270 -3.07 19.05 18.86
N ASN A 271 -2.59 18.75 20.07
CA ASN A 271 -1.75 19.65 20.86
C ASN A 271 -0.40 19.95 20.18
N SER A 272 0.14 19.03 19.39
CA SER A 272 1.34 19.22 18.56
C SER A 272 1.05 19.84 17.18
N GLY A 273 -0.19 20.25 16.89
CA GLY A 273 -0.58 20.72 15.56
C GLY A 273 -0.50 19.65 14.48
N PHE A 274 -0.67 18.38 14.86
CA PHE A 274 -0.59 17.19 13.99
C PHE A 274 0.79 17.00 13.32
N GLU A 275 1.87 17.44 13.94
CA GLU A 275 3.21 17.46 13.33
C GLU A 275 3.63 16.09 12.78
N TRP A 276 3.42 15.00 13.51
CA TRP A 276 3.78 13.66 13.05
C TRP A 276 3.01 13.24 11.78
N TRP A 277 1.70 13.53 11.73
CA TRP A 277 0.87 13.25 10.56
C TRP A 277 1.26 14.10 9.35
N ILE A 278 1.60 15.37 9.58
CA ILE A 278 2.09 16.27 8.51
C ILE A 278 3.39 15.72 7.92
N LYS A 279 4.35 15.29 8.76
CA LYS A 279 5.59 14.64 8.31
C LYS A 279 5.33 13.34 7.55
N ARG A 280 4.37 12.53 8.01
CA ARG A 280 3.97 11.30 7.32
C ARG A 280 3.44 11.59 5.93
N ILE A 281 2.51 12.51 5.79
CA ILE A 281 1.94 12.91 4.50
C ILE A 281 3.01 13.58 3.61
N GLU A 282 3.86 14.44 4.17
CA GLU A 282 4.98 15.05 3.43
C GLU A 282 5.92 13.99 2.85
N ASN A 283 6.31 12.99 3.64
CA ASN A 283 7.14 11.88 3.16
C ASN A 283 6.44 11.08 2.05
N CYS A 284 5.13 10.86 2.15
CA CYS A 284 4.38 10.21 1.08
C CYS A 284 4.46 11.00 -0.23
N PHE A 285 4.38 12.34 -0.20
CA PHE A 285 4.50 13.17 -1.40
C PHE A 285 5.92 13.33 -1.95
N ARG A 286 6.93 12.91 -1.19
CA ARG A 286 8.28 12.68 -1.76
C ARG A 286 8.29 11.39 -2.59
N LEU A 287 7.60 10.35 -2.10
CA LEU A 287 7.57 9.03 -2.74
C LEU A 287 6.56 8.94 -3.89
N TYR A 288 5.42 9.62 -3.80
CA TYR A 288 4.28 9.49 -4.70
C TYR A 288 3.83 10.84 -5.26
N ASP A 289 3.06 10.82 -6.33
CA ASP A 289 2.43 12.01 -6.93
C ASP A 289 1.01 12.21 -6.41
N VAL A 290 0.32 11.10 -6.11
CA VAL A 290 -1.01 11.03 -5.52
C VAL A 290 -0.96 10.03 -4.37
N VAL A 291 -1.68 10.26 -3.28
CA VAL A 291 -1.72 9.37 -2.12
C VAL A 291 -3.14 8.92 -1.85
N ARG A 292 -3.39 7.60 -1.93
CA ARG A 292 -4.61 6.99 -1.40
C ARG A 292 -4.42 6.78 0.10
N ILE A 293 -5.35 7.27 0.89
CA ILE A 293 -5.38 6.99 2.33
C ILE A 293 -6.45 5.92 2.58
N ASP A 294 -5.98 4.78 3.00
CA ASP A 294 -6.79 3.62 3.34
C ASP A 294 -7.57 3.87 4.64
N HIS A 295 -8.83 3.40 4.67
CA HIS A 295 -9.75 3.55 5.79
C HIS A 295 -9.95 5.01 6.24
N PHE A 296 -10.21 5.92 5.29
CA PHE A 296 -10.34 7.35 5.52
C PHE A 296 -11.43 7.71 6.54
N ARG A 297 -12.49 6.89 6.64
CA ARG A 297 -13.54 7.08 7.65
C ARG A 297 -13.01 7.12 9.08
N GLY A 298 -11.90 6.45 9.38
CA GLY A 298 -11.28 6.42 10.71
C GLY A 298 -10.84 7.78 11.22
N PHE A 299 -10.76 8.81 10.36
CA PHE A 299 -10.52 10.18 10.78
C PHE A 299 -11.80 10.88 11.28
N ASP A 300 -12.99 10.44 10.91
CA ASP A 300 -14.26 10.89 11.49
C ASP A 300 -14.57 10.13 12.78
N GLU A 301 -14.76 8.83 12.64
CA GLU A 301 -14.98 7.90 13.75
C GLU A 301 -14.21 6.61 13.49
N TYR A 302 -13.52 6.12 14.51
CA TYR A 302 -12.78 4.86 14.46
C TYR A 302 -13.36 3.87 15.48
N TYR A 303 -13.28 2.59 15.13
CA TYR A 303 -13.79 1.52 15.99
C TYR A 303 -12.68 1.05 16.93
N ALA A 304 -12.91 1.22 18.23
CA ALA A 304 -11.99 0.87 19.29
C ALA A 304 -12.41 -0.47 19.93
N ILE A 305 -11.49 -1.40 20.02
CA ILE A 305 -11.71 -2.73 20.60
C ILE A 305 -10.82 -2.87 21.83
N PRO A 306 -11.30 -3.38 22.99
CA PRO A 306 -10.45 -3.63 24.14
C PRO A 306 -9.24 -4.49 23.77
N TYR A 307 -8.04 -4.10 24.22
CA TYR A 307 -6.86 -4.92 23.99
C TYR A 307 -6.98 -6.26 24.71
N GLY A 308 -6.71 -7.35 24.01
CA GLY A 308 -6.85 -8.72 24.52
C GLY A 308 -8.14 -9.44 24.10
N ASP A 309 -9.13 -8.73 23.56
CA ASP A 309 -10.31 -9.37 22.97
C ASP A 309 -9.89 -10.18 21.73
N LYS A 310 -10.64 -11.25 21.47
CA LYS A 310 -10.37 -12.15 20.33
C LYS A 310 -11.19 -11.81 19.10
N THR A 311 -12.23 -11.01 19.27
CA THR A 311 -13.17 -10.57 18.22
C THR A 311 -13.44 -9.09 18.37
N ALA A 312 -14.10 -8.49 17.38
CA ALA A 312 -14.47 -7.08 17.40
C ALA A 312 -15.87 -6.80 18.00
N GLU A 313 -16.52 -7.81 18.62
CA GLU A 313 -17.92 -7.70 19.07
C GLU A 313 -18.13 -6.70 20.21
N HIS A 314 -17.12 -6.48 21.07
CA HIS A 314 -17.22 -5.61 22.26
C HIS A 314 -16.62 -4.22 22.04
N GLY A 315 -16.35 -3.84 20.80
CA GLY A 315 -15.81 -2.52 20.49
C GLY A 315 -16.89 -1.42 20.49
N TRP A 316 -16.43 -0.18 20.37
CA TRP A 316 -17.29 1.01 20.26
C TRP A 316 -16.67 2.06 19.35
N TRP A 317 -17.50 3.01 18.87
CA TRP A 317 -17.04 4.10 18.05
C TRP A 317 -16.50 5.27 18.90
N GLU A 318 -15.36 5.81 18.49
CA GLU A 318 -14.76 7.00 19.07
C GLU A 318 -14.50 8.06 17.98
N LYS A 319 -14.53 9.34 18.37
CA LYS A 319 -14.29 10.46 17.45
C LYS A 319 -12.83 10.59 17.05
N GLY A 320 -12.60 10.70 15.75
CA GLY A 320 -11.31 11.02 15.18
C GLY A 320 -11.00 12.53 15.19
N PRO A 321 -9.92 12.96 14.52
CA PRO A 321 -9.53 14.37 14.41
C PRO A 321 -10.42 15.17 13.44
N GLY A 322 -11.20 14.51 12.60
CA GLY A 322 -12.04 15.13 11.59
C GLY A 322 -11.26 15.94 10.58
N ILE A 323 -11.89 17.01 10.11
CA ILE A 323 -11.32 17.92 9.10
C ILE A 323 -10.12 18.72 9.62
N ASP A 324 -9.93 18.85 10.93
CA ASP A 324 -8.86 19.67 11.52
C ASP A 324 -7.46 19.18 11.11
N LEU A 325 -7.28 17.85 11.04
CA LEU A 325 -6.03 17.26 10.51
C LEU A 325 -5.76 17.73 9.08
N PHE A 326 -6.75 17.64 8.19
CA PHE A 326 -6.55 17.95 6.76
C PHE A 326 -6.42 19.46 6.52
N ARG A 327 -7.03 20.29 7.36
CA ARG A 327 -6.77 21.73 7.38
C ARG A 327 -5.33 22.03 7.78
N ALA A 328 -4.81 21.38 8.83
CA ALA A 328 -3.42 21.53 9.25
C ALA A 328 -2.44 21.06 8.14
N VAL A 329 -2.71 19.94 7.50
CA VAL A 329 -1.95 19.45 6.34
C VAL A 329 -1.96 20.47 5.20
N SER A 330 -3.14 21.00 4.84
CA SER A 330 -3.27 21.97 3.76
C SER A 330 -2.53 23.29 4.05
N VAL A 331 -2.56 23.76 5.30
CA VAL A 331 -1.84 24.97 5.72
C VAL A 331 -0.32 24.78 5.60
N ARG A 332 0.20 23.60 5.96
CA ARG A 332 1.65 23.33 6.00
C ARG A 332 2.22 22.90 4.65
N LEU A 333 1.49 22.09 3.89
CA LEU A 333 1.98 21.45 2.67
C LEU A 333 1.35 22.02 1.40
N GLY A 334 0.33 22.90 1.52
CA GLY A 334 -0.47 23.34 0.38
C GLY A 334 -1.45 22.26 -0.10
N ALA A 335 -2.11 22.53 -1.22
CA ALA A 335 -3.01 21.56 -1.84
C ALA A 335 -2.25 20.32 -2.31
N ARG A 336 -2.72 19.14 -1.90
CA ARG A 336 -2.13 17.83 -2.23
C ARG A 336 -3.17 16.93 -2.87
N LYS A 337 -2.73 16.05 -3.79
CA LYS A 337 -3.59 15.08 -4.44
C LYS A 337 -3.78 13.85 -3.53
N ILE A 338 -4.85 13.84 -2.75
CA ILE A 338 -5.21 12.73 -1.87
C ILE A 338 -6.47 12.08 -2.40
N ILE A 339 -6.56 10.75 -2.32
CA ILE A 339 -7.75 9.94 -2.57
C ILE A 339 -8.21 9.42 -1.22
N ALA A 340 -9.48 9.65 -0.88
CA ALA A 340 -10.09 9.15 0.33
C ALA A 340 -10.72 7.78 0.08
N GLU A 341 -10.20 6.72 0.73
CA GLU A 341 -10.86 5.42 0.70
C GLU A 341 -12.01 5.45 1.71
N ASP A 342 -13.22 5.51 1.17
CA ASP A 342 -14.48 5.61 1.89
C ASP A 342 -15.42 4.42 1.62
N LEU A 343 -14.84 3.25 1.40
CA LEU A 343 -15.60 2.03 1.15
C LEU A 343 -16.27 1.48 2.42
N GLY A 344 -17.38 0.76 2.26
CA GLY A 344 -18.13 0.16 3.35
C GLY A 344 -19.26 1.05 3.89
N TYR A 345 -19.57 0.90 5.18
CA TYR A 345 -20.70 1.61 5.80
C TYR A 345 -20.42 3.10 5.99
N MET A 346 -21.19 3.94 5.31
CA MET A 346 -21.02 5.40 5.29
C MET A 346 -22.08 6.11 6.14
N THR A 347 -21.64 6.78 7.20
CA THR A 347 -22.49 7.70 7.95
C THR A 347 -22.52 9.09 7.30
N ASP A 348 -23.52 9.90 7.64
CA ASP A 348 -23.60 11.29 7.14
C ASP A 348 -22.40 12.14 7.58
N SER A 349 -21.80 11.84 8.73
CA SER A 349 -20.59 12.55 9.21
C SER A 349 -19.35 12.21 8.38
N VAL A 350 -19.18 10.95 7.98
CA VAL A 350 -18.10 10.53 7.07
C VAL A 350 -18.28 11.16 5.69
N LYS A 351 -19.50 11.16 5.14
CA LYS A 351 -19.81 11.82 3.85
C LYS A 351 -19.44 13.32 3.91
N ARG A 352 -19.83 14.01 4.99
CA ARG A 352 -19.45 15.42 5.21
C ARG A 352 -17.93 15.60 5.30
N LEU A 353 -17.20 14.73 6.00
CA LEU A 353 -15.74 14.83 6.09
C LEU A 353 -15.08 14.72 4.70
N VAL A 354 -15.53 13.79 3.86
CA VAL A 354 -15.03 13.62 2.49
C VAL A 354 -15.35 14.87 1.65
N GLU A 355 -16.59 15.38 1.72
CA GLU A 355 -17.01 16.60 1.02
C GLU A 355 -16.20 17.82 1.44
N GLU A 356 -16.05 18.05 2.75
CA GLU A 356 -15.28 19.18 3.30
C GLU A 356 -13.78 19.11 2.97
N SER A 357 -13.22 17.90 2.86
CA SER A 357 -11.83 17.70 2.46
C SER A 357 -11.60 18.04 0.98
N GLY A 358 -12.65 17.94 0.15
CA GLY A 358 -12.57 18.06 -1.30
C GLY A 358 -11.81 16.93 -1.99
N TYR A 359 -11.47 15.88 -1.27
CA TYR A 359 -10.78 14.71 -1.83
C TYR A 359 -11.73 13.84 -2.61
N PRO A 360 -11.31 13.27 -3.78
CA PRO A 360 -12.10 12.30 -4.48
C PRO A 360 -12.29 11.04 -3.63
N ASN A 361 -13.52 10.55 -3.61
CA ASN A 361 -13.88 9.29 -2.99
C ASN A 361 -13.71 8.10 -3.95
N MET A 362 -13.87 6.89 -3.45
CA MET A 362 -13.72 5.67 -4.24
C MET A 362 -15.07 5.06 -4.62
N LYS A 363 -15.12 4.50 -5.83
CA LYS A 363 -16.25 3.73 -6.35
C LYS A 363 -15.76 2.40 -6.90
N VAL A 364 -16.34 1.30 -6.47
CA VAL A 364 -15.99 -0.07 -6.89
C VAL A 364 -17.20 -0.71 -7.53
N ILE A 365 -17.10 -1.11 -8.80
CA ILE A 365 -18.25 -1.63 -9.54
C ILE A 365 -18.77 -2.96 -8.96
N GLU A 366 -17.91 -3.79 -8.39
CA GLU A 366 -18.32 -5.05 -7.76
C GLU A 366 -19.34 -4.84 -6.64
N PHE A 367 -19.31 -3.71 -5.94
CA PHE A 367 -20.26 -3.40 -4.86
C PHE A 367 -21.64 -2.94 -5.36
N ALA A 368 -21.76 -2.57 -6.64
CA ALA A 368 -22.99 -2.05 -7.21
C ALA A 368 -24.13 -3.08 -7.31
N PHE A 369 -23.81 -4.37 -7.24
CA PHE A 369 -24.74 -5.46 -7.44
C PHE A 369 -24.87 -6.41 -6.23
N ASP A 370 -24.26 -6.06 -5.10
CA ASP A 370 -24.28 -6.88 -3.88
C ASP A 370 -25.64 -6.77 -3.17
N GLU A 371 -26.43 -7.85 -3.17
CA GLU A 371 -27.74 -7.90 -2.52
C GLU A 371 -27.68 -7.91 -0.98
N ARG A 372 -26.51 -8.20 -0.40
CA ARG A 372 -26.29 -8.17 1.04
C ARG A 372 -26.15 -6.74 1.56
N ASP A 373 -25.87 -5.79 0.67
CA ASP A 373 -25.76 -4.39 1.04
C ASP A 373 -27.17 -3.78 1.24
N THR A 374 -27.46 -3.41 2.48
CA THR A 374 -28.77 -2.93 2.93
C THR A 374 -29.08 -1.46 2.59
N GLY A 375 -28.36 -0.83 1.62
CA GLY A 375 -28.76 0.51 1.21
C GLY A 375 -27.78 1.36 0.42
N ASN A 376 -26.54 0.92 0.27
CA ASN A 376 -25.53 1.73 -0.40
C ASN A 376 -25.13 1.22 -1.81
N ALA A 377 -25.58 0.03 -2.23
CA ALA A 377 -25.22 -0.55 -3.53
C ALA A 377 -25.54 0.41 -4.69
N SER A 378 -26.60 1.19 -4.60
CA SER A 378 -26.95 2.20 -5.60
C SER A 378 -25.89 3.30 -5.74
N ASP A 379 -25.15 3.63 -4.69
CA ASP A 379 -24.09 4.64 -4.71
C ASP A 379 -22.89 4.19 -5.56
N TYR A 380 -22.78 2.89 -5.83
CA TYR A 380 -21.73 2.29 -6.66
C TYR A 380 -22.16 2.07 -8.12
N LEU A 381 -23.41 2.37 -8.47
CA LEU A 381 -23.86 2.34 -9.88
C LEU A 381 -23.34 3.56 -10.64
N PRO A 382 -22.74 3.39 -11.82
CA PRO A 382 -22.03 4.47 -12.53
C PRO A 382 -22.87 5.70 -12.88
N HIS A 383 -24.17 5.57 -13.00
CA HIS A 383 -25.06 6.70 -13.26
C HIS A 383 -25.30 7.61 -12.03
N ASN A 384 -24.88 7.15 -10.83
CA ASN A 384 -24.96 7.90 -9.57
C ASN A 384 -23.59 8.47 -9.13
N TYR A 385 -22.53 8.29 -9.93
CA TYR A 385 -21.21 8.77 -9.54
C TYR A 385 -21.11 10.30 -9.55
N PRO A 386 -20.47 10.92 -8.55
CA PRO A 386 -19.99 12.28 -8.66
C PRO A 386 -18.80 12.34 -9.64
N GLU A 387 -18.53 13.49 -10.25
CA GLU A 387 -17.34 13.66 -11.08
C GLU A 387 -16.04 13.51 -10.27
N ASN A 388 -16.04 14.07 -9.04
CA ASN A 388 -14.85 14.02 -8.15
C ASN A 388 -14.75 12.68 -7.42
N CYS A 389 -14.61 11.59 -8.18
CA CYS A 389 -14.35 10.26 -7.61
C CYS A 389 -13.30 9.50 -8.43
N VAL A 390 -12.82 8.41 -7.85
CA VAL A 390 -11.99 7.40 -8.51
C VAL A 390 -12.79 6.11 -8.61
N VAL A 391 -12.93 5.58 -9.81
CA VAL A 391 -13.66 4.34 -10.06
C VAL A 391 -12.71 3.18 -10.32
N TYR A 392 -13.05 2.03 -9.77
CA TYR A 392 -12.34 0.75 -9.91
C TYR A 392 -13.29 -0.34 -10.40
N THR A 393 -12.76 -1.36 -11.08
CA THR A 393 -13.47 -2.64 -11.23
C THR A 393 -13.51 -3.37 -9.90
N GLY A 394 -12.37 -3.58 -9.27
CA GLY A 394 -12.12 -4.05 -7.92
C GLY A 394 -10.83 -3.42 -7.40
N THR A 395 -10.52 -3.61 -6.12
CA THR A 395 -9.25 -3.22 -5.50
C THR A 395 -8.34 -4.44 -5.32
N HIS A 396 -7.23 -4.29 -4.62
CA HIS A 396 -6.36 -5.41 -4.22
C HIS A 396 -7.02 -6.37 -3.21
N ASP A 397 -8.08 -5.95 -2.53
CA ASP A 397 -8.83 -6.76 -1.55
C ASP A 397 -10.00 -7.53 -2.17
N ASN A 398 -10.44 -7.11 -3.33
CA ASN A 398 -11.53 -7.75 -4.04
C ASN A 398 -11.08 -9.05 -4.72
N GLU A 399 -12.04 -9.82 -5.18
CA GLU A 399 -11.79 -10.88 -6.15
C GLU A 399 -11.30 -10.29 -7.47
N THR A 400 -10.79 -11.11 -8.39
CA THR A 400 -10.64 -10.64 -9.76
C THR A 400 -12.02 -10.51 -10.39
N LEU A 401 -12.21 -9.53 -11.27
CA LEU A 401 -13.50 -9.25 -11.90
C LEU A 401 -14.14 -10.49 -12.54
N LEU A 402 -13.32 -11.36 -13.15
CA LEU A 402 -13.80 -12.60 -13.76
C LEU A 402 -14.32 -13.59 -12.72
N SER A 403 -13.60 -13.79 -11.61
CA SER A 403 -14.06 -14.67 -10.55
C SER A 403 -15.25 -14.09 -9.81
N TRP A 404 -15.23 -12.81 -9.48
CA TRP A 404 -16.37 -12.13 -8.89
C TRP A 404 -17.66 -12.38 -9.71
N PHE A 405 -17.62 -12.15 -11.05
CA PHE A 405 -18.80 -12.36 -11.89
C PHE A 405 -19.26 -13.84 -11.92
N ARG A 406 -18.35 -14.80 -11.78
CA ARG A 406 -18.67 -16.23 -11.68
C ARG A 406 -19.25 -16.63 -10.34
N ASP A 407 -18.83 -15.99 -9.28
CA ASP A 407 -19.10 -16.40 -7.89
C ASP A 407 -20.33 -15.69 -7.28
N ILE A 408 -20.77 -14.55 -7.85
CA ILE A 408 -22.01 -13.89 -7.44
C ILE A 408 -23.25 -14.76 -7.71
N THR A 409 -24.34 -14.50 -6.97
CA THR A 409 -25.58 -15.25 -7.08
C THR A 409 -26.18 -15.20 -8.49
N PRO A 410 -27.00 -16.18 -8.89
CA PRO A 410 -27.70 -16.12 -10.19
C PRO A 410 -28.57 -14.88 -10.37
N LYS A 411 -29.08 -14.31 -9.27
CA LYS A 411 -29.88 -13.09 -9.29
C LYS A 411 -29.03 -11.86 -9.57
N GLU A 412 -27.91 -11.70 -8.83
CA GLU A 412 -26.94 -10.63 -9.06
C GLU A 412 -26.37 -10.70 -10.48
N ARG A 413 -26.01 -11.91 -10.95
CA ARG A 413 -25.54 -12.11 -12.33
C ARG A 413 -26.55 -11.68 -13.37
N ARG A 414 -27.85 -11.91 -13.11
CA ARG A 414 -28.92 -11.42 -13.99
C ARG A 414 -28.98 -9.91 -13.96
N GLN A 415 -28.91 -9.27 -12.80
CA GLN A 415 -28.90 -7.82 -12.66
C GLN A 415 -27.73 -7.18 -13.42
N VAL A 416 -26.52 -7.74 -13.32
CA VAL A 416 -25.34 -7.28 -14.09
C VAL A 416 -25.66 -7.33 -15.59
N ARG A 417 -26.19 -8.47 -16.09
CA ARG A 417 -26.53 -8.63 -17.51
C ARG A 417 -27.61 -7.67 -17.98
N GLU A 418 -28.64 -7.48 -17.18
CA GLU A 418 -29.73 -6.51 -17.45
C GLU A 418 -29.18 -5.08 -17.50
N TYR A 419 -28.33 -4.69 -16.53
CA TYR A 419 -27.72 -3.37 -16.49
C TYR A 419 -26.81 -3.09 -17.68
N LEU A 420 -26.08 -4.10 -18.14
CA LEU A 420 -25.21 -4.03 -19.32
C LEU A 420 -25.99 -4.17 -20.64
N ASN A 421 -27.24 -4.62 -20.59
CA ASN A 421 -28.03 -5.06 -21.75
C ASN A 421 -27.31 -6.14 -22.58
N ASN A 422 -26.61 -7.06 -21.89
CA ASN A 422 -25.87 -8.17 -22.49
C ASN A 422 -26.27 -9.51 -21.87
N PHE A 423 -27.30 -10.16 -22.45
CA PHE A 423 -27.91 -11.37 -21.89
C PHE A 423 -27.17 -12.67 -22.29
N HIS A 424 -26.38 -12.64 -23.36
CA HIS A 424 -25.81 -13.84 -24.00
C HIS A 424 -24.28 -13.85 -24.07
N GLY A 425 -23.62 -12.76 -23.65
CA GLY A 425 -22.16 -12.67 -23.65
C GLY A 425 -21.52 -13.70 -22.73
N SER A 426 -20.36 -14.19 -23.14
CA SER A 426 -19.48 -14.99 -22.29
C SER A 426 -19.03 -14.22 -21.04
N ASP A 427 -18.55 -14.88 -20.01
CA ASP A 427 -18.04 -14.23 -18.79
C ASP A 427 -16.96 -13.18 -19.11
N ARG A 428 -16.09 -13.49 -20.08
CA ARG A 428 -15.07 -12.55 -20.54
C ARG A 428 -15.66 -11.30 -21.20
N GLU A 429 -16.67 -11.46 -22.02
CA GLU A 429 -17.36 -10.32 -22.65
C GLU A 429 -18.07 -9.46 -21.61
N ILE A 430 -18.69 -10.05 -20.59
CA ILE A 430 -19.28 -9.30 -19.48
C ILE A 430 -18.21 -8.51 -18.71
N CYS A 431 -17.05 -9.12 -18.42
CA CYS A 431 -15.93 -8.40 -17.80
C CYS A 431 -15.45 -7.24 -18.66
N GLN A 432 -15.35 -7.44 -19.98
CA GLN A 432 -15.00 -6.37 -20.92
C GLN A 432 -16.03 -5.24 -20.91
N ASP A 433 -17.32 -5.56 -20.86
CA ASP A 433 -18.40 -4.59 -20.78
C ASP A 433 -18.36 -3.81 -19.45
N LEU A 434 -18.04 -4.46 -18.32
CA LEU A 434 -17.85 -3.81 -17.03
C LEU A 434 -16.65 -2.86 -17.05
N ILE A 435 -15.51 -3.27 -17.65
CA ILE A 435 -14.35 -2.40 -17.88
C ILE A 435 -14.78 -1.18 -18.73
N CYS A 436 -15.48 -1.40 -19.82
CA CYS A 436 -16.00 -0.31 -20.64
C CYS A 436 -16.96 0.59 -19.86
N LEU A 437 -17.79 0.03 -18.99
CA LEU A 437 -18.73 0.75 -18.15
C LEU A 437 -18.03 1.73 -17.20
N VAL A 438 -17.02 1.28 -16.46
CA VAL A 438 -16.26 2.16 -15.55
C VAL A 438 -15.42 3.20 -16.33
N MET A 439 -14.86 2.81 -17.47
CA MET A 439 -14.10 3.72 -18.33
C MET A 439 -14.96 4.85 -18.93
N ARG A 440 -16.24 4.61 -19.26
CA ARG A 440 -17.15 5.63 -19.79
C ARG A 440 -17.79 6.51 -18.73
N SER A 441 -17.68 6.15 -17.42
CA SER A 441 -18.28 6.91 -16.32
C SER A 441 -17.79 8.36 -16.25
N VAL A 442 -18.46 9.19 -15.46
CA VAL A 442 -18.10 10.60 -15.24
C VAL A 442 -16.89 10.77 -14.29
N ALA A 443 -16.47 9.72 -13.61
CA ALA A 443 -15.35 9.75 -12.67
C ALA A 443 -14.09 10.37 -13.27
N LYS A 444 -13.43 11.26 -12.56
CA LYS A 444 -12.18 11.91 -13.02
C LYS A 444 -11.05 10.94 -13.25
N LEU A 445 -10.97 9.90 -12.43
CA LEU A 445 -9.95 8.86 -12.54
C LEU A 445 -10.61 7.47 -12.58
N CYS A 446 -10.13 6.61 -13.46
CA CYS A 446 -10.51 5.20 -13.53
C CYS A 446 -9.24 4.34 -13.38
N VAL A 447 -9.19 3.51 -12.35
CA VAL A 447 -8.05 2.61 -12.10
C VAL A 447 -8.54 1.17 -12.15
N ILE A 448 -7.87 0.34 -12.95
CA ILE A 448 -8.27 -1.05 -13.15
C ILE A 448 -7.09 -1.95 -12.77
N PRO A 449 -7.31 -3.00 -11.93
CA PRO A 449 -6.30 -3.99 -11.64
C PRO A 449 -5.78 -4.67 -12.92
N MET A 450 -4.47 -4.92 -12.97
CA MET A 450 -3.87 -5.59 -14.13
C MET A 450 -4.49 -6.98 -14.39
N GLN A 451 -4.88 -7.67 -13.33
CA GLN A 451 -5.55 -8.97 -13.38
C GLN A 451 -6.85 -8.92 -14.20
N ASP A 452 -7.60 -7.82 -14.08
CA ASP A 452 -8.89 -7.66 -14.76
C ASP A 452 -8.71 -7.40 -16.26
N TYR A 453 -7.71 -6.62 -16.65
CA TYR A 453 -7.33 -6.48 -18.07
C TYR A 453 -6.85 -7.79 -18.68
N LEU A 454 -6.25 -8.67 -17.88
CA LEU A 454 -5.78 -10.00 -18.30
C LEU A 454 -6.88 -11.07 -18.21
N TYR A 455 -8.04 -10.74 -17.66
CA TYR A 455 -9.15 -11.69 -17.40
C TYR A 455 -8.72 -12.91 -16.59
N LEU A 456 -7.88 -12.70 -15.56
CA LEU A 456 -7.41 -13.76 -14.67
C LEU A 456 -8.49 -14.10 -13.63
N ASP A 457 -8.46 -15.32 -13.15
CA ASP A 457 -9.31 -15.79 -12.05
C ASP A 457 -8.65 -15.55 -10.69
N ASN A 458 -9.28 -16.02 -9.60
CA ASN A 458 -8.83 -15.82 -8.22
C ASN A 458 -7.49 -16.48 -7.88
N SER A 459 -6.88 -17.27 -8.77
CA SER A 459 -5.48 -17.68 -8.62
C SER A 459 -4.52 -16.48 -8.68
N ALA A 460 -4.96 -15.39 -9.28
CA ALA A 460 -4.25 -14.11 -9.35
C ALA A 460 -4.74 -13.06 -8.33
N ARG A 461 -5.64 -13.41 -7.42
CA ARG A 461 -6.12 -12.51 -6.37
C ARG A 461 -4.96 -12.05 -5.48
N MET A 462 -4.90 -10.76 -5.19
CA MET A 462 -3.80 -10.19 -4.41
C MET A 462 -3.99 -10.43 -2.91
N ASN A 463 -5.17 -10.12 -2.39
CA ASN A 463 -5.50 -10.27 -0.97
C ASN A 463 -6.92 -10.78 -0.77
N GLN A 464 -7.08 -11.66 0.21
CA GLN A 464 -8.37 -12.03 0.77
C GLN A 464 -8.38 -11.56 2.22
N PRO A 465 -9.12 -10.49 2.55
CA PRO A 465 -9.18 -9.96 3.91
C PRO A 465 -9.50 -11.02 4.96
N SER A 466 -8.95 -10.87 6.16
CA SER A 466 -9.12 -11.80 7.29
C SER A 466 -8.55 -13.21 7.08
N THR A 467 -7.66 -13.40 6.09
CA THR A 467 -6.95 -14.68 5.88
C THR A 467 -5.44 -14.50 5.93
N LEU A 468 -4.72 -15.59 6.20
CA LEU A 468 -3.26 -15.62 6.22
C LEU A 468 -2.71 -16.68 5.24
N GLY A 469 -1.50 -16.45 4.75
CA GLY A 469 -0.68 -17.47 4.08
C GLY A 469 -0.66 -17.42 2.56
N ASN A 470 -1.74 -17.02 1.89
CA ASN A 470 -1.81 -17.04 0.42
C ASN A 470 -1.92 -15.64 -0.21
N ASN A 471 -1.87 -14.59 0.59
CA ASN A 471 -1.99 -13.21 0.14
C ASN A 471 -0.65 -12.62 -0.31
N TRP A 472 -0.72 -11.56 -1.13
CA TRP A 472 0.42 -10.71 -1.55
C TRP A 472 1.46 -11.40 -2.43
N LYS A 473 1.13 -12.57 -3.02
CA LYS A 473 2.08 -13.44 -3.72
C LYS A 473 2.04 -13.30 -5.23
N TRP A 474 0.87 -12.98 -5.81
CA TRP A 474 0.70 -13.00 -7.26
C TRP A 474 1.66 -12.04 -7.98
N ARG A 475 2.19 -12.51 -9.11
CA ARG A 475 3.09 -11.77 -9.99
C ARG A 475 2.70 -11.88 -11.44
N LEU A 476 2.86 -10.78 -12.16
CA LEU A 476 2.78 -10.73 -13.61
C LEU A 476 3.91 -11.56 -14.23
N ILE A 477 3.58 -12.45 -15.16
CA ILE A 477 4.57 -13.25 -15.87
C ILE A 477 5.16 -12.42 -17.03
N PRO A 478 6.46 -12.54 -17.32
CA PRO A 478 7.07 -11.86 -18.45
C PRO A 478 6.31 -12.11 -19.75
N GLY A 479 5.98 -11.05 -20.49
CA GLY A 479 5.26 -11.12 -21.76
C GLY A 479 3.73 -11.18 -21.66
N GLN A 480 3.12 -11.24 -20.47
CA GLN A 480 1.65 -11.17 -20.34
C GLN A 480 1.07 -9.81 -20.73
N PHE A 481 1.77 -8.70 -20.43
CA PHE A 481 1.36 -7.38 -20.86
C PHE A 481 1.79 -7.15 -22.33
N THR A 482 1.11 -7.84 -23.24
CA THR A 482 1.45 -7.86 -24.65
C THR A 482 1.18 -6.52 -25.36
N GLU A 483 1.88 -6.28 -26.49
CA GLU A 483 1.58 -5.11 -27.33
C GLU A 483 0.14 -5.05 -27.82
N ASN A 484 -0.51 -6.20 -28.03
CA ASN A 484 -1.93 -6.23 -28.43
C ASN A 484 -2.81 -5.71 -27.31
N LEU A 485 -2.60 -6.16 -26.07
CA LEU A 485 -3.33 -5.65 -24.91
C LEU A 485 -3.08 -4.14 -24.71
N GLN A 486 -1.84 -3.68 -24.87
CA GLN A 486 -1.51 -2.25 -24.80
C GLN A 486 -2.29 -1.43 -25.85
N LYS A 487 -2.41 -1.93 -27.08
CA LYS A 487 -3.18 -1.30 -28.14
C LYS A 487 -4.68 -1.27 -27.83
N GLU A 488 -5.25 -2.38 -27.29
CA GLU A 488 -6.64 -2.46 -26.86
C GLU A 488 -6.93 -1.44 -25.74
N MET A 489 -6.11 -1.39 -24.71
CA MET A 489 -6.24 -0.44 -23.61
C MET A 489 -6.15 1.02 -24.10
N LYS A 490 -5.22 1.31 -25.02
CA LYS A 490 -5.10 2.65 -25.63
C LYS A 490 -6.35 3.05 -26.41
N VAL A 491 -6.93 2.11 -27.15
CA VAL A 491 -8.18 2.35 -27.87
C VAL A 491 -9.31 2.67 -26.91
N LEU A 492 -9.41 1.96 -25.78
CA LEU A 492 -10.41 2.24 -24.73
C LEU A 492 -10.18 3.61 -24.10
N ALA A 493 -8.95 3.94 -23.71
CA ALA A 493 -8.59 5.22 -23.12
C ALA A 493 -8.95 6.39 -24.07
N LYS A 494 -8.61 6.26 -25.34
CA LYS A 494 -8.96 7.25 -26.37
C LYS A 494 -10.49 7.35 -26.59
N ARG A 495 -11.17 6.21 -26.70
CA ARG A 495 -12.63 6.14 -26.94
C ARG A 495 -13.42 6.89 -25.88
N TYR A 496 -13.00 6.79 -24.63
CA TYR A 496 -13.70 7.40 -23.49
C TYR A 496 -13.06 8.71 -23.00
N GLY A 497 -12.12 9.29 -23.77
CA GLY A 497 -11.51 10.59 -23.46
C GLY A 497 -10.73 10.62 -22.15
N ARG A 498 -9.90 9.56 -21.91
CA ARG A 498 -9.09 9.41 -20.71
C ARG A 498 -7.56 9.46 -20.99
N GLN A 499 -7.20 10.16 -22.06
CA GLN A 499 -5.79 10.38 -22.42
C GLN A 499 -5.34 11.80 -22.12
#